data_acdf163d0f13b6162690d4972be1889b
#
_entry.id   acdf163d0f13b6162690d4972be1889b
#
_cell.length_a   1.000
_cell.length_b   1.000
_cell.length_c   1.000
_cell.angle_alpha   90.00
_cell.angle_beta   90.00
_cell.angle_gamma   90.00
#
_symmetry.space_group_name_H-M   'P 1'
#
loop_
_entity.id
_entity.type
_entity.pdbx_description
1 polymer ?
#
loop_
_entity_poly.entity_id
_entity_poly.type
_entity_poly.pdbx_seq_one_letter_code
_entity_poly.pdbx_strand_id
1 'polypeptide(L)'
;MDKLIKWLENSFAPKLQKITNLTWVVVIKDSVMQLLPFILAGSIFCVGTILNDYIPALPDFWTPFGWTMSKIGLMASFLIPFNYCEKKRFRKQRILAGFTGMMLFMICIDPQSAEEMGQGHTLYGANGMFVAIFTGIIVGLVFGAFAKFSFFKEDSAIPDFVRQWFDSLLPIMLVITGGWLIVQVAGVNVAGAVQAVFMPLQSALTSPVGFVFFCFLKCFIYSMGISTWVLTPVDEPVKLAVITANLELVAAGVATYQNLGIYTETFMFSTYMWIGGVGCTLSLC
;
A
#
# COMPACT_ATOMS: atom_id res chain seq x y z
N MET A 1 5.11 -9.15 -38.56
CA MET A 1 5.68 -8.63 -37.29
C MET A 1 5.62 -7.10 -37.22
N ASP A 2 6.01 -6.37 -38.27
CA ASP A 2 6.08 -4.90 -38.27
C ASP A 2 4.76 -4.18 -37.95
N LYS A 3 3.60 -4.73 -38.39
CA LYS A 3 2.29 -4.10 -38.09
C LYS A 3 1.95 -4.20 -36.58
N LEU A 4 2.31 -5.31 -35.92
CA LEU A 4 2.07 -5.53 -34.50
C LEU A 4 2.99 -4.61 -33.68
N ILE A 5 4.27 -4.52 -34.03
CA ILE A 5 5.25 -3.65 -33.37
C ILE A 5 4.82 -2.19 -33.49
N LYS A 6 4.47 -1.73 -34.68
CA LYS A 6 3.95 -0.35 -34.90
C LYS A 6 2.66 -0.07 -34.14
N TRP A 7 1.77 -1.04 -33.99
CA TRP A 7 0.57 -0.88 -33.19
C TRP A 7 0.89 -0.78 -31.68
N LEU A 8 1.82 -1.63 -31.20
CA LEU A 8 2.29 -1.57 -29.82
C LEU A 8 2.94 -0.23 -29.50
N GLU A 9 3.85 0.25 -30.33
CA GLU A 9 4.56 1.52 -30.12
C GLU A 9 3.65 2.76 -30.26
N ASN A 10 2.81 2.80 -31.29
CA ASN A 10 2.05 4.01 -31.62
C ASN A 10 0.68 4.09 -30.96
N SER A 11 0.08 2.96 -30.54
CA SER A 11 -1.28 2.94 -30.02
C SER A 11 -1.37 2.40 -28.59
N PHE A 12 -0.69 1.32 -28.27
CA PHE A 12 -0.80 0.66 -26.98
C PHE A 12 0.07 1.33 -25.92
N ALA A 13 1.37 1.52 -26.18
CA ALA A 13 2.30 2.12 -25.24
C ALA A 13 1.89 3.55 -24.79
N PRO A 14 1.45 4.46 -25.67
CA PRO A 14 0.99 5.77 -25.24
C PRO A 14 -0.28 5.74 -24.40
N LYS A 15 -1.22 4.80 -24.66
CA LYS A 15 -2.41 4.61 -23.83
C LYS A 15 -2.05 4.09 -22.45
N LEU A 16 -1.15 3.11 -22.39
CA LEU A 16 -0.67 2.57 -21.13
C LEU A 16 0.07 3.65 -20.32
N GLN A 17 0.93 4.46 -20.96
CA GLN A 17 1.60 5.60 -20.33
C GLN A 17 0.61 6.63 -19.76
N LYS A 18 -0.53 6.88 -20.41
CA LYS A 18 -1.57 7.76 -19.86
C LYS A 18 -2.17 7.19 -18.58
N ILE A 19 -2.43 5.88 -18.54
CA ILE A 19 -2.95 5.20 -17.34
C ILE A 19 -1.92 5.26 -16.21
N THR A 20 -0.66 4.97 -16.50
CA THR A 20 0.42 4.96 -15.50
C THR A 20 0.70 6.33 -14.91
N ASN A 21 0.39 7.40 -15.66
CA ASN A 21 0.54 8.78 -15.22
C ASN A 21 -0.72 9.37 -14.56
N LEU A 22 -1.79 8.58 -14.39
CA LEU A 22 -2.95 9.02 -13.62
C LEU A 22 -2.52 9.40 -12.19
N THR A 23 -3.03 10.51 -11.70
CA THR A 23 -2.65 11.06 -10.38
C THR A 23 -2.72 9.99 -9.28
N TRP A 24 -3.79 9.20 -9.23
CA TRP A 24 -3.95 8.17 -8.20
C TRP A 24 -2.97 7.01 -8.33
N VAL A 25 -2.69 6.56 -9.56
CA VAL A 25 -1.70 5.51 -9.79
C VAL A 25 -0.31 5.96 -9.31
N VAL A 26 0.08 7.19 -9.65
CA VAL A 26 1.36 7.76 -9.22
C VAL A 26 1.40 7.94 -7.71
N VAL A 27 0.33 8.48 -7.10
CA VAL A 27 0.25 8.70 -5.65
C VAL A 27 0.37 7.39 -4.88
N ILE A 28 -0.40 6.36 -5.24
CA ILE A 28 -0.35 5.07 -4.56
C ILE A 28 1.03 4.43 -4.74
N LYS A 29 1.56 4.42 -5.98
CA LYS A 29 2.91 3.93 -6.25
C LYS A 29 3.96 4.63 -5.39
N ASP A 30 3.97 5.95 -5.37
CA ASP A 30 4.96 6.74 -4.63
C ASP A 30 4.81 6.51 -3.11
N SER A 31 3.59 6.34 -2.60
CA SER A 31 3.33 6.02 -1.20
C SER A 31 3.87 4.64 -0.82
N VAL A 32 3.65 3.63 -1.65
CA VAL A 32 4.19 2.28 -1.41
C VAL A 32 5.72 2.28 -1.49
N MET A 33 6.30 3.02 -2.44
CA MET A 33 7.77 3.16 -2.54
C MET A 33 8.39 3.80 -1.29
N GLN A 34 7.68 4.73 -0.64
CA GLN A 34 8.14 5.34 0.61
C GLN A 34 8.07 4.38 1.82
N LEU A 35 7.36 3.26 1.71
CA LEU A 35 7.36 2.21 2.73
C LEU A 35 8.57 1.30 2.64
N LEU A 36 9.28 1.22 1.51
CA LEU A 36 10.41 0.31 1.32
C LEU A 36 11.48 0.40 2.42
N PRO A 37 11.90 1.57 2.92
CA PRO A 37 12.87 1.63 4.01
C PRO A 37 12.39 0.94 5.29
N PHE A 38 11.09 1.02 5.59
CA PHE A 38 10.49 0.36 6.76
C PHE A 38 10.38 -1.16 6.55
N ILE A 39 10.09 -1.59 5.32
CA ILE A 39 10.10 -3.00 4.93
C ILE A 39 11.51 -3.58 5.06
N LEU A 40 12.52 -2.86 4.56
CA LEU A 40 13.92 -3.27 4.68
C LEU A 40 14.38 -3.34 6.13
N ALA A 41 14.03 -2.34 6.94
CA ALA A 41 14.33 -2.37 8.38
C ALA A 41 13.67 -3.57 9.07
N GLY A 42 12.40 -3.86 8.74
CA GLY A 42 11.70 -5.03 9.25
C GLY A 42 12.32 -6.36 8.83
N SER A 43 12.82 -6.45 7.59
CA SER A 43 13.49 -7.65 7.10
C SER A 43 14.80 -7.97 7.83
N ILE A 44 15.52 -6.96 8.32
CA ILE A 44 16.70 -7.15 9.16
C ILE A 44 16.32 -7.85 10.48
N PHE A 45 15.22 -7.41 11.10
CA PHE A 45 14.71 -8.07 12.31
C PHE A 45 14.22 -9.49 12.02
N CYS A 46 13.63 -9.73 10.86
CA CYS A 46 13.24 -11.07 10.42
C CYS A 46 14.47 -12.02 10.31
N VAL A 47 15.59 -11.54 9.78
CA VAL A 47 16.86 -12.32 9.80
C VAL A 47 17.30 -12.60 11.23
N GLY A 48 17.15 -11.62 12.15
CA GLY A 48 17.43 -11.80 13.57
C GLY A 48 16.62 -12.92 14.21
N THR A 49 15.32 -13.07 13.85
CA THR A 49 14.49 -14.16 14.39
C THR A 49 15.00 -15.54 13.96
N ILE A 50 15.49 -15.68 12.73
CA ILE A 50 16.09 -16.93 12.25
C ILE A 50 17.36 -17.26 13.03
N LEU A 51 18.16 -16.25 13.38
CA LEU A 51 19.37 -16.43 14.19
C LEU A 51 19.05 -16.90 15.62
N ASN A 52 17.89 -16.53 16.17
CA ASN A 52 17.46 -17.01 17.49
C ASN A 52 17.30 -18.53 17.54
N ASP A 53 16.94 -19.18 16.43
CA ASP A 53 16.80 -20.66 16.37
C ASP A 53 18.17 -21.34 16.57
N TYR A 54 19.26 -20.66 16.22
CA TYR A 54 20.62 -21.17 16.35
C TYR A 54 21.33 -20.66 17.61
N ILE A 55 20.98 -19.47 18.09
CA ILE A 55 21.60 -18.79 19.23
C ILE A 55 20.51 -18.30 20.17
N PRO A 56 19.99 -19.14 21.08
CA PRO A 56 18.87 -18.78 21.98
C PRO A 56 19.19 -17.66 22.98
N ALA A 57 20.45 -17.24 23.09
CA ALA A 57 20.88 -16.13 23.93
C ALA A 57 20.60 -14.74 23.34
N LEU A 58 20.19 -14.66 22.07
CA LEU A 58 19.85 -13.41 21.42
C LEU A 58 18.49 -12.87 21.92
N PRO A 59 18.26 -11.55 21.88
CA PRO A 59 16.98 -10.96 22.25
C PRO A 59 15.89 -11.33 21.26
N ASP A 60 14.62 -11.20 21.69
CA ASP A 60 13.47 -11.39 20.82
C ASP A 60 13.40 -10.32 19.72
N PHE A 61 13.53 -10.75 18.47
CA PHE A 61 13.44 -9.89 17.29
C PHE A 61 12.01 -9.78 16.70
N TRP A 62 11.06 -10.57 17.17
CA TRP A 62 9.65 -10.47 16.73
C TRP A 62 9.01 -9.16 17.16
N THR A 63 9.37 -8.67 18.36
CA THR A 63 8.87 -7.38 18.86
C THR A 63 9.21 -6.22 17.91
N PRO A 64 10.49 -5.92 17.58
CA PRO A 64 10.82 -4.85 16.63
C PRO A 64 10.32 -5.12 15.20
N PHE A 65 10.23 -6.38 14.75
CA PHE A 65 9.57 -6.75 13.50
C PHE A 65 8.11 -6.30 13.50
N GLY A 66 7.37 -6.55 14.59
CA GLY A 66 5.98 -6.11 14.76
C GLY A 66 5.79 -4.60 14.70
N TRP A 67 6.80 -3.81 15.10
CA TRP A 67 6.73 -2.35 15.05
C TRP A 67 6.94 -1.80 13.63
N THR A 68 7.52 -2.56 12.74
CA THR A 68 7.76 -2.19 11.34
C THR A 68 6.75 -2.85 10.41
N MET A 69 6.94 -4.14 10.11
CA MET A 69 6.15 -4.87 9.09
C MET A 69 4.67 -4.99 9.45
N SER A 70 4.35 -5.21 10.73
CA SER A 70 2.95 -5.33 11.15
C SER A 70 2.19 -3.99 11.20
N LYS A 71 2.82 -2.87 10.87
CA LYS A 71 2.19 -1.54 10.85
C LYS A 71 2.22 -0.86 9.47
N ILE A 72 2.60 -1.58 8.42
CA ILE A 72 2.76 -1.03 7.06
C ILE A 72 1.44 -0.47 6.52
N GLY A 73 0.31 -1.13 6.75
CA GLY A 73 -1.01 -0.63 6.34
C GLY A 73 -1.36 0.69 7.00
N LEU A 74 -1.08 0.83 8.30
CA LEU A 74 -1.26 2.08 9.03
C LEU A 74 -0.37 3.20 8.46
N MET A 75 0.89 2.91 8.15
CA MET A 75 1.80 3.89 7.52
C MET A 75 1.32 4.28 6.11
N ALA A 76 0.83 3.32 5.33
CA ALA A 76 0.26 3.56 4.00
C ALA A 76 -0.94 4.50 4.05
N SER A 77 -1.82 4.33 5.06
CA SER A 77 -3.02 5.17 5.22
C SER A 77 -2.68 6.64 5.49
N PHE A 78 -1.50 6.94 6.07
CA PHE A 78 -0.96 8.29 6.21
C PHE A 78 -0.36 8.77 4.87
N LEU A 79 0.47 7.97 4.23
CA LEU A 79 1.26 8.39 3.07
C LEU A 79 0.41 8.68 1.83
N ILE A 80 -0.68 7.95 1.63
CA ILE A 80 -1.51 8.10 0.43
C ILE A 80 -2.17 9.48 0.35
N PRO A 81 -2.94 9.96 1.35
CA PRO A 81 -3.53 11.30 1.29
C PRO A 81 -2.46 12.40 1.41
N PHE A 82 -1.36 12.16 2.14
CA PHE A 82 -0.21 13.06 2.18
C PHE A 82 0.37 13.29 0.78
N ASN A 83 0.70 12.22 0.06
CA ASN A 83 1.25 12.30 -1.30
C ASN A 83 0.24 12.85 -2.31
N TYR A 84 -1.06 12.60 -2.13
CA TYR A 84 -2.07 13.22 -2.96
C TYR A 84 -2.08 14.74 -2.81
N CYS A 85 -2.07 15.24 -1.59
CA CYS A 85 -1.99 16.68 -1.32
C CYS A 85 -0.68 17.28 -1.84
N GLU A 86 0.45 16.59 -1.71
CA GLU A 86 1.74 17.01 -2.27
C GLU A 86 1.68 17.10 -3.79
N LYS A 87 1.17 16.06 -4.46
CA LYS A 87 1.03 15.99 -5.92
C LYS A 87 0.10 17.08 -6.48
N LYS A 88 -0.99 17.38 -5.76
CA LYS A 88 -1.94 18.43 -6.11
C LYS A 88 -1.51 19.82 -5.64
N ARG A 89 -0.33 19.95 -5.01
CA ARG A 89 0.24 21.19 -4.46
C ARG A 89 -0.55 21.80 -3.30
N PHE A 90 -1.31 21.00 -2.57
CA PHE A 90 -2.00 21.42 -1.32
C PHE A 90 -1.08 21.26 -0.11
N ARG A 91 0.14 21.77 -0.20
CA ARG A 91 1.25 21.52 0.73
C ARG A 91 0.92 21.88 2.19
N LYS A 92 0.09 22.90 2.41
CA LYS A 92 -0.31 23.34 3.76
C LYS A 92 -1.15 22.26 4.48
N GLN A 93 -1.96 21.49 3.77
CA GLN A 93 -2.90 20.53 4.34
C GLN A 93 -2.38 19.07 4.36
N ARG A 94 -1.23 18.79 3.73
CA ARG A 94 -0.73 17.42 3.51
C ARG A 94 -0.56 16.59 4.78
N ILE A 95 -0.02 17.20 5.85
CA ILE A 95 0.21 16.50 7.13
C ILE A 95 -1.12 16.17 7.79
N LEU A 96 -2.05 17.13 7.82
CA LEU A 96 -3.37 16.93 8.41
C LEU A 96 -4.18 15.90 7.61
N ALA A 97 -4.08 15.90 6.30
CA ALA A 97 -4.66 14.85 5.45
C ALA A 97 -4.07 13.47 5.77
N GLY A 98 -2.75 13.36 5.99
CA GLY A 98 -2.11 12.12 6.40
C GLY A 98 -2.65 11.59 7.72
N PHE A 99 -2.70 12.40 8.77
CA PHE A 99 -3.25 12.00 10.06
C PHE A 99 -4.76 11.66 9.96
N THR A 100 -5.52 12.39 9.18
CA THR A 100 -6.95 12.09 8.95
C THR A 100 -7.11 10.73 8.25
N GLY A 101 -6.19 10.39 7.33
CA GLY A 101 -6.13 9.09 6.67
C GLY A 101 -5.91 7.95 7.68
N MET A 102 -4.97 8.12 8.60
CA MET A 102 -4.76 7.15 9.69
C MET A 102 -6.00 6.99 10.56
N MET A 103 -6.64 8.09 10.95
CA MET A 103 -7.85 8.05 11.79
C MET A 103 -9.00 7.33 11.08
N LEU A 104 -9.26 7.64 9.80
CA LEU A 104 -10.31 6.96 9.04
C LEU A 104 -9.98 5.46 8.87
N PHE A 105 -8.72 5.13 8.61
CA PHE A 105 -8.28 3.75 8.51
C PHE A 105 -8.54 2.97 9.81
N MET A 106 -8.18 3.56 10.97
CA MET A 106 -8.44 2.95 12.26
C MET A 106 -9.94 2.78 12.53
N ILE A 107 -10.77 3.77 12.18
CA ILE A 107 -12.23 3.66 12.28
C ILE A 107 -12.76 2.51 11.41
N CYS A 108 -12.25 2.36 10.17
CA CYS A 108 -12.69 1.30 9.25
C CYS A 108 -12.27 -0.11 9.69
N ILE A 109 -11.14 -0.24 10.36
CA ILE A 109 -10.69 -1.52 10.93
C ILE A 109 -11.48 -1.85 12.21
N ASP A 110 -11.88 -0.81 12.94
CA ASP A 110 -12.65 -0.89 14.17
C ASP A 110 -12.08 -1.90 15.19
N PRO A 111 -10.86 -1.67 15.70
CA PRO A 111 -10.28 -2.52 16.72
C PRO A 111 -11.08 -2.38 18.02
N GLN A 112 -11.88 -3.39 18.35
CA GLN A 112 -12.83 -3.34 19.49
C GLN A 112 -12.22 -3.74 20.82
N SER A 113 -11.10 -4.47 20.81
CA SER A 113 -10.41 -4.90 22.01
C SER A 113 -9.13 -4.09 22.28
N ALA A 114 -8.78 -3.95 23.56
CA ALA A 114 -7.50 -3.35 23.96
C ALA A 114 -6.30 -4.17 23.43
N GLU A 115 -6.44 -5.48 23.30
CA GLU A 115 -5.45 -6.36 22.70
C GLU A 115 -5.28 -6.06 21.20
N GLU A 116 -6.38 -5.92 20.46
CA GLU A 116 -6.36 -5.54 19.05
C GLU A 116 -5.74 -4.15 18.84
N MET A 117 -6.03 -3.18 19.71
CA MET A 117 -5.42 -1.85 19.66
C MET A 117 -3.92 -1.86 20.02
N GLY A 118 -3.52 -2.68 20.97
CA GLY A 118 -2.16 -2.71 21.51
C GLY A 118 -1.19 -3.59 20.72
N GLN A 119 -1.59 -4.79 20.35
CA GLN A 119 -0.70 -5.79 19.73
C GLN A 119 -0.77 -5.87 18.21
N GLY A 120 -1.61 -5.12 17.58
CA GLY A 120 -1.70 -5.11 16.14
C GLY A 120 -2.74 -6.06 15.63
N HIS A 121 -3.91 -5.55 15.47
CA HIS A 121 -4.87 -6.09 14.54
C HIS A 121 -4.15 -6.48 13.25
N THR A 122 -4.39 -7.68 12.73
CA THR A 122 -3.73 -8.18 11.51
C THR A 122 -3.86 -7.21 10.33
N LEU A 123 -4.91 -6.38 10.33
CA LEU A 123 -5.15 -5.34 9.34
C LEU A 123 -4.29 -4.08 9.49
N TYR A 124 -3.53 -3.90 10.57
CA TYR A 124 -2.54 -2.80 10.62
C TYR A 124 -1.36 -3.03 9.67
N GLY A 125 -1.06 -4.29 9.36
CA GLY A 125 0.00 -4.71 8.45
C GLY A 125 -0.43 -4.76 6.99
N ALA A 126 0.20 -5.67 6.26
CA ALA A 126 0.01 -5.88 4.83
C ALA A 126 -1.43 -6.24 4.45
N ASN A 127 -2.11 -7.02 5.27
CA ASN A 127 -3.50 -7.42 5.04
C ASN A 127 -4.49 -6.24 4.97
N GLY A 128 -4.16 -5.11 5.61
CA GLY A 128 -4.96 -3.90 5.57
C GLY A 128 -4.56 -2.89 4.49
N MET A 129 -3.57 -3.18 3.65
CA MET A 129 -3.11 -2.21 2.65
C MET A 129 -4.20 -1.78 1.67
N PHE A 130 -5.10 -2.68 1.28
CA PHE A 130 -6.23 -2.31 0.42
C PHE A 130 -7.21 -1.37 1.13
N VAL A 131 -7.44 -1.59 2.42
CA VAL A 131 -8.24 -0.66 3.25
C VAL A 131 -7.52 0.69 3.37
N ALA A 132 -6.20 0.70 3.54
CA ALA A 132 -5.40 1.93 3.58
C ALA A 132 -5.45 2.70 2.25
N ILE A 133 -5.41 2.00 1.11
CA ILE A 133 -5.58 2.62 -0.22
C ILE A 133 -6.97 3.24 -0.33
N PHE A 134 -8.01 2.51 0.03
CA PHE A 134 -9.39 2.97 -0.04
C PHE A 134 -9.62 4.21 0.83
N THR A 135 -9.25 4.15 2.10
CA THR A 135 -9.39 5.27 3.05
C THR A 135 -8.54 6.47 2.63
N GLY A 136 -7.31 6.23 2.17
CA GLY A 136 -6.42 7.26 1.66
C GLY A 136 -6.98 7.99 0.43
N ILE A 137 -7.64 7.28 -0.48
CA ILE A 137 -8.32 7.87 -1.64
C ILE A 137 -9.48 8.76 -1.17
N ILE A 138 -10.34 8.27 -0.27
CA ILE A 138 -11.47 9.05 0.25
C ILE A 138 -10.98 10.34 0.89
N VAL A 139 -9.99 10.26 1.79
CA VAL A 139 -9.45 11.44 2.48
C VAL A 139 -8.81 12.40 1.49
N GLY A 140 -8.03 11.90 0.53
CA GLY A 140 -7.43 12.72 -0.51
C GLY A 140 -8.49 13.46 -1.35
N LEU A 141 -9.58 12.81 -1.72
CA LEU A 141 -10.70 13.44 -2.45
C LEU A 141 -11.39 14.52 -1.62
N VAL A 142 -11.68 14.25 -0.34
CA VAL A 142 -12.31 15.22 0.56
C VAL A 142 -11.41 16.45 0.73
N PHE A 143 -10.13 16.26 1.07
CA PHE A 143 -9.19 17.39 1.17
C PHE A 143 -9.02 18.12 -0.14
N GLY A 144 -9.04 17.41 -1.28
CA GLY A 144 -9.02 18.01 -2.60
C GLY A 144 -10.24 18.88 -2.90
N ALA A 145 -11.42 18.46 -2.46
CA ALA A 145 -12.66 19.25 -2.61
C ALA A 145 -12.61 20.52 -1.77
N PHE A 146 -12.06 20.44 -0.55
CA PHE A 146 -11.94 21.58 0.35
C PHE A 146 -10.66 22.43 0.14
N ALA A 147 -9.77 22.04 -0.78
CA ALA A 147 -8.48 22.71 -0.96
C ALA A 147 -8.56 24.20 -1.35
N LYS A 148 -9.66 24.60 -1.96
CA LYS A 148 -9.92 26.00 -2.34
C LYS A 148 -10.82 26.74 -1.34
N PHE A 149 -11.30 26.03 -0.33
CA PHE A 149 -12.17 26.61 0.69
C PHE A 149 -11.32 27.26 1.78
N SER A 150 -11.64 28.47 2.16
CA SER A 150 -11.09 29.12 3.34
C SER A 150 -12.17 29.89 4.07
N PHE A 151 -12.17 29.76 5.40
CA PHE A 151 -13.06 30.51 6.28
C PHE A 151 -12.74 32.01 6.31
N PHE A 152 -11.48 32.36 6.09
CA PHE A 152 -10.99 33.72 6.24
C PHE A 152 -10.45 34.26 4.92
N LYS A 153 -10.69 35.54 4.66
CA LYS A 153 -10.11 36.24 3.52
C LYS A 153 -8.59 36.36 3.67
N GLU A 154 -7.88 36.42 2.55
CA GLU A 154 -6.42 36.53 2.54
C GLU A 154 -5.91 37.78 3.28
N ASP A 155 -6.68 38.88 3.27
CA ASP A 155 -6.34 40.16 3.93
C ASP A 155 -6.69 40.19 5.43
N SER A 156 -7.12 39.09 6.03
CA SER A 156 -7.44 39.07 7.46
C SER A 156 -6.17 39.13 8.32
N ALA A 157 -6.22 39.85 9.43
CA ALA A 157 -5.11 39.95 10.39
C ALA A 157 -4.80 38.65 11.16
N ILE A 158 -5.40 37.53 10.73
CA ILE A 158 -5.25 36.22 11.36
C ILE A 158 -3.97 35.57 10.85
N PRO A 159 -3.10 35.06 11.75
CA PRO A 159 -1.90 34.33 11.36
C PRO A 159 -2.22 33.12 10.46
N ASP A 160 -1.37 32.85 9.46
CA ASP A 160 -1.57 31.78 8.47
C ASP A 160 -1.78 30.39 9.09
N PHE A 161 -1.11 30.08 10.22
CA PHE A 161 -1.27 28.80 10.88
C PHE A 161 -2.66 28.61 11.49
N VAL A 162 -3.26 29.70 12.04
CA VAL A 162 -4.62 29.66 12.59
C VAL A 162 -5.64 29.48 11.46
N ARG A 163 -5.48 30.21 10.36
CA ARG A 163 -6.31 30.04 9.17
C ARG A 163 -6.28 28.60 8.66
N GLN A 164 -5.09 28.01 8.58
CA GLN A 164 -4.92 26.62 8.15
C GLN A 164 -5.64 25.63 9.07
N TRP A 165 -5.65 25.86 10.38
CA TRP A 165 -6.37 25.01 11.31
C TRP A 165 -7.88 25.02 11.04
N PHE A 166 -8.48 26.20 10.89
CA PHE A 166 -9.90 26.33 10.60
C PHE A 166 -10.25 25.74 9.22
N ASP A 167 -9.46 26.00 8.20
CA ASP A 167 -9.70 25.48 6.85
C ASP A 167 -9.63 23.94 6.80
N SER A 168 -8.80 23.34 7.67
CA SER A 168 -8.67 21.88 7.75
C SER A 168 -9.70 21.23 8.68
N LEU A 169 -10.36 22.01 9.55
CA LEU A 169 -11.32 21.48 10.52
C LEU A 169 -12.52 20.82 9.84
N LEU A 170 -13.08 21.46 8.80
CA LEU A 170 -14.24 20.93 8.08
C LEU A 170 -13.97 19.59 7.41
N PRO A 171 -12.92 19.43 6.57
CA PRO A 171 -12.63 18.14 5.95
C PRO A 171 -12.33 17.06 7.00
N ILE A 172 -11.62 17.38 8.08
CA ILE A 172 -11.35 16.43 9.18
C ILE A 172 -12.65 15.98 9.84
N MET A 173 -13.50 16.91 10.24
CA MET A 173 -14.78 16.61 10.89
C MET A 173 -15.69 15.78 9.98
N LEU A 174 -15.77 16.12 8.69
CA LEU A 174 -16.57 15.40 7.73
C LEU A 174 -16.11 13.94 7.57
N VAL A 175 -14.80 13.72 7.47
CA VAL A 175 -14.21 12.37 7.30
C VAL A 175 -14.42 11.54 8.57
N ILE A 176 -14.11 12.08 9.74
CA ILE A 176 -14.19 11.33 11.00
C ILE A 176 -15.65 11.04 11.35
N THR A 177 -16.53 12.05 11.28
CA THR A 177 -17.95 11.86 11.57
C THR A 177 -18.61 10.93 10.56
N GLY A 178 -18.29 11.08 9.26
CA GLY A 178 -18.78 10.19 8.22
C GLY A 178 -18.33 8.75 8.42
N GLY A 179 -17.04 8.53 8.71
CA GLY A 179 -16.50 7.22 9.02
C GLY A 179 -17.17 6.59 10.25
N TRP A 180 -17.28 7.34 11.32
CA TRP A 180 -17.94 6.90 12.54
C TRP A 180 -19.43 6.53 12.33
N LEU A 181 -20.17 7.36 11.60
CA LEU A 181 -21.58 7.08 11.27
C LEU A 181 -21.73 5.80 10.44
N ILE A 182 -20.85 5.57 9.46
CA ILE A 182 -20.93 4.40 8.59
C ILE A 182 -20.51 3.13 9.34
N VAL A 183 -19.40 3.16 10.07
CA VAL A 183 -18.87 1.96 10.70
C VAL A 183 -19.59 1.63 11.99
N GLN A 184 -19.70 2.58 12.93
CA GLN A 184 -20.21 2.28 14.26
C GLN A 184 -21.73 2.47 14.39
N VAL A 185 -22.30 3.51 13.78
CA VAL A 185 -23.75 3.74 13.88
C VAL A 185 -24.54 2.86 12.93
N ALA A 186 -24.12 2.77 11.66
CA ALA A 186 -24.77 1.93 10.67
C ALA A 186 -24.28 0.46 10.72
N GLY A 187 -23.23 0.14 11.48
CA GLY A 187 -22.70 -1.21 11.64
C GLY A 187 -22.09 -1.81 10.36
N VAL A 188 -21.63 -0.97 9.41
CA VAL A 188 -21.08 -1.44 8.14
C VAL A 188 -19.64 -1.88 8.32
N ASN A 189 -19.34 -3.15 8.09
CA ASN A 189 -17.96 -3.66 8.05
C ASN A 189 -17.26 -3.20 6.77
N VAL A 190 -16.72 -1.97 6.78
CA VAL A 190 -16.04 -1.37 5.63
C VAL A 190 -14.78 -2.14 5.28
N ALA A 191 -13.99 -2.56 6.28
CA ALA A 191 -12.76 -3.34 6.03
C ALA A 191 -13.07 -4.66 5.33
N GLY A 192 -14.05 -5.41 5.83
CA GLY A 192 -14.49 -6.67 5.21
C GLY A 192 -15.04 -6.46 3.79
N ALA A 193 -15.82 -5.40 3.57
CA ALA A 193 -16.33 -5.07 2.24
C ALA A 193 -15.21 -4.75 1.24
N VAL A 194 -14.23 -3.94 1.64
CA VAL A 194 -13.06 -3.62 0.81
C VAL A 194 -12.26 -4.89 0.52
N GLN A 195 -11.97 -5.71 1.53
CA GLN A 195 -11.25 -6.97 1.33
C GLN A 195 -11.99 -7.91 0.38
N ALA A 196 -13.32 -8.04 0.51
CA ALA A 196 -14.14 -8.87 -0.37
C ALA A 196 -14.05 -8.44 -1.85
N VAL A 197 -13.93 -7.14 -2.13
CA VAL A 197 -13.74 -6.60 -3.49
C VAL A 197 -12.36 -6.98 -4.04
N PHE A 198 -11.32 -6.98 -3.21
CA PHE A 198 -9.94 -7.29 -3.64
C PHE A 198 -9.56 -8.77 -3.53
N MET A 199 -10.33 -9.59 -2.81
CA MET A 199 -10.09 -11.04 -2.66
C MET A 199 -9.99 -11.78 -4.01
N PRO A 200 -10.87 -11.56 -5.03
CA PRO A 200 -10.73 -12.21 -6.33
C PRO A 200 -9.42 -11.86 -7.03
N LEU A 201 -8.97 -10.61 -6.91
CA LEU A 201 -7.70 -10.16 -7.47
C LEU A 201 -6.52 -10.86 -6.79
N GLN A 202 -6.53 -10.91 -5.46
CA GLN A 202 -5.51 -11.62 -4.68
C GLN A 202 -5.48 -13.11 -5.03
N SER A 203 -6.63 -13.78 -5.06
CA SER A 203 -6.74 -15.19 -5.43
C SER A 203 -6.26 -15.46 -6.86
N ALA A 204 -6.59 -14.56 -7.80
CA ALA A 204 -6.12 -14.67 -9.17
C ALA A 204 -4.59 -14.58 -9.24
N LEU A 205 -3.97 -13.59 -8.59
CA LEU A 205 -2.52 -13.37 -8.61
C LEU A 205 -1.73 -14.50 -7.91
N THR A 206 -2.26 -15.05 -6.82
CA THR A 206 -1.61 -16.14 -6.08
C THR A 206 -1.82 -17.51 -6.71
N SER A 207 -2.73 -17.64 -7.68
CA SER A 207 -2.91 -18.89 -8.43
C SER A 207 -1.71 -19.16 -9.35
N PRO A 208 -1.37 -20.42 -9.66
CA PRO A 208 -0.25 -20.73 -10.55
C PRO A 208 -0.36 -20.06 -11.94
N VAL A 209 -1.55 -20.03 -12.50
CA VAL A 209 -1.82 -19.39 -13.81
C VAL A 209 -1.69 -17.89 -13.73
N GLY A 210 -2.27 -17.28 -12.70
CA GLY A 210 -2.19 -15.83 -12.47
C GLY A 210 -0.78 -15.37 -12.17
N PHE A 211 0.00 -16.16 -11.43
CA PHE A 211 1.42 -15.92 -11.17
C PHE A 211 2.22 -15.84 -12.49
N VAL A 212 2.10 -16.87 -13.35
CA VAL A 212 2.78 -16.90 -14.65
C VAL A 212 2.35 -15.73 -15.55
N PHE A 213 1.03 -15.48 -15.61
CA PHE A 213 0.49 -14.35 -16.39
C PHE A 213 1.03 -13.01 -15.89
N PHE A 214 1.11 -12.81 -14.58
CA PHE A 214 1.60 -11.56 -14.02
C PHE A 214 3.10 -11.36 -14.22
N CYS A 215 3.91 -12.44 -14.13
CA CYS A 215 5.32 -12.40 -14.49
C CYS A 215 5.49 -12.02 -15.97
N PHE A 216 4.72 -12.64 -16.85
CA PHE A 216 4.72 -12.28 -18.28
C PHE A 216 4.34 -10.81 -18.48
N LEU A 217 3.27 -10.35 -17.82
CA LEU A 217 2.81 -8.95 -17.93
C LEU A 217 3.88 -7.96 -17.49
N LYS A 218 4.61 -8.23 -16.40
CA LYS A 218 5.72 -7.39 -15.95
C LYS A 218 6.83 -7.30 -16.98
N CYS A 219 7.27 -8.44 -17.50
CA CYS A 219 8.31 -8.49 -18.54
C CYS A 219 7.85 -7.80 -19.83
N PHE A 220 6.60 -8.01 -20.23
CA PHE A 220 6.01 -7.40 -21.41
C PHE A 220 5.93 -5.86 -21.31
N ILE A 221 5.46 -5.34 -20.17
CA ILE A 221 5.42 -3.89 -19.92
C ILE A 221 6.82 -3.30 -19.91
N TYR A 222 7.77 -3.99 -19.29
CA TYR A 222 9.17 -3.56 -19.26
C TYR A 222 9.80 -3.52 -20.64
N SER A 223 9.54 -4.50 -21.50
CA SER A 223 10.03 -4.52 -22.89
C SER A 223 9.51 -3.36 -23.74
N MET A 224 8.40 -2.73 -23.31
CA MET A 224 7.84 -1.54 -23.94
C MET A 224 8.44 -0.23 -23.40
N GLY A 225 9.49 -0.30 -22.58
CA GLY A 225 10.12 0.87 -21.96
C GLY A 225 9.31 1.51 -20.83
N ILE A 226 8.31 0.79 -20.30
CA ILE A 226 7.48 1.26 -19.20
C ILE A 226 7.95 0.60 -17.91
N SER A 227 8.20 1.40 -16.88
CA SER A 227 8.62 0.89 -15.58
C SER A 227 7.56 -0.04 -14.96
N THR A 228 7.98 -1.22 -14.52
CA THR A 228 7.12 -2.20 -13.84
C THR A 228 6.59 -1.70 -12.49
N TRP A 229 7.19 -0.68 -11.92
CA TRP A 229 6.71 -0.01 -10.69
C TRP A 229 5.29 0.55 -10.80
N VAL A 230 4.77 0.69 -12.01
CA VAL A 230 3.37 1.09 -12.23
C VAL A 230 2.38 0.04 -11.70
N LEU A 231 2.79 -1.22 -11.62
CA LEU A 231 1.97 -2.31 -11.10
C LEU A 231 2.03 -2.43 -9.56
N THR A 232 2.93 -1.69 -8.91
CA THR A 232 3.12 -1.70 -7.45
C THR A 232 1.82 -1.51 -6.64
N PRO A 233 0.87 -0.64 -7.03
CA PRO A 233 -0.39 -0.48 -6.29
C PRO A 233 -1.20 -1.77 -6.15
N VAL A 234 -1.06 -2.69 -7.08
CA VAL A 234 -1.76 -3.98 -7.11
C VAL A 234 -0.89 -5.10 -6.56
N ASP A 235 0.36 -5.12 -6.96
CA ASP A 235 1.33 -6.19 -6.70
C ASP A 235 1.82 -6.19 -5.25
N GLU A 236 2.22 -5.03 -4.74
CA GLU A 236 2.87 -4.93 -3.45
C GLU A 236 1.98 -5.33 -2.27
N PRO A 237 0.70 -4.91 -2.19
CA PRO A 237 -0.19 -5.37 -1.13
C PRO A 237 -0.34 -6.89 -1.10
N VAL A 238 -0.42 -7.54 -2.26
CA VAL A 238 -0.56 -9.01 -2.36
C VAL A 238 0.73 -9.70 -1.95
N LYS A 239 1.89 -9.23 -2.42
CA LYS A 239 3.19 -9.79 -2.03
C LYS A 239 3.43 -9.71 -0.53
N LEU A 240 3.20 -8.53 0.05
CA LEU A 240 3.39 -8.32 1.48
C LEU A 240 2.43 -9.17 2.32
N ALA A 241 1.18 -9.34 1.88
CA ALA A 241 0.23 -10.22 2.55
C ALA A 241 0.71 -11.69 2.55
N VAL A 242 1.22 -12.18 1.41
CA VAL A 242 1.76 -13.55 1.30
C VAL A 242 3.03 -13.70 2.15
N ILE A 243 3.93 -12.72 2.14
CA ILE A 243 5.15 -12.74 2.97
C ILE A 243 4.77 -12.79 4.46
N THR A 244 3.82 -11.95 4.89
CA THR A 244 3.37 -11.93 6.28
C THR A 244 2.75 -13.27 6.68
N ALA A 245 1.88 -13.85 5.86
CA ALA A 245 1.30 -15.16 6.11
C ALA A 245 2.38 -16.27 6.19
N ASN A 246 3.38 -16.24 5.32
CA ASN A 246 4.49 -17.18 5.37
C ASN A 246 5.29 -17.06 6.68
N LEU A 247 5.55 -15.82 7.13
CA LEU A 247 6.25 -15.56 8.39
C LEU A 247 5.44 -16.04 9.61
N GLU A 248 4.13 -15.85 9.60
CA GLU A 248 3.23 -16.38 10.66
C GLU A 248 3.29 -17.92 10.75
N LEU A 249 3.32 -18.61 9.59
CA LEU A 249 3.48 -20.07 9.55
C LEU A 249 4.84 -20.52 10.09
N VAL A 250 5.91 -19.78 9.77
CA VAL A 250 7.25 -20.05 10.30
C VAL A 250 7.28 -19.82 11.82
N ALA A 251 6.73 -18.71 12.30
CA ALA A 251 6.67 -18.41 13.72
C ALA A 251 5.89 -19.46 14.53
N ALA A 252 4.83 -19.99 13.92
CA ALA A 252 4.04 -21.07 14.53
C ALA A 252 4.72 -22.46 14.45
N GLY A 253 5.85 -22.60 13.76
CA GLY A 253 6.56 -23.86 13.57
C GLY A 253 5.84 -24.88 12.68
N VAL A 254 4.85 -24.44 11.91
CA VAL A 254 4.03 -25.29 11.01
C VAL A 254 4.29 -25.06 9.53
N ALA A 255 5.32 -24.28 9.19
CA ALA A 255 5.69 -24.01 7.82
C ALA A 255 6.15 -25.27 7.09
N THR A 256 5.55 -25.51 5.92
CA THR A 256 5.92 -26.60 4.99
C THR A 256 5.96 -26.09 3.57
N TYR A 257 6.66 -26.77 2.67
CA TYR A 257 6.69 -26.39 1.25
C TYR A 257 5.30 -26.42 0.57
N GLN A 258 4.31 -27.08 1.20
CA GLN A 258 2.95 -27.19 0.67
C GLN A 258 2.04 -26.04 1.09
N ASN A 259 2.32 -25.40 2.24
CA ASN A 259 1.47 -24.33 2.78
C ASN A 259 2.07 -22.93 2.66
N LEU A 260 3.33 -22.82 2.22
CA LEU A 260 3.95 -21.52 1.95
C LEU A 260 3.47 -20.94 0.62
N GLY A 261 3.06 -19.68 0.64
CA GLY A 261 2.69 -18.95 -0.56
C GLY A 261 3.92 -18.59 -1.41
N ILE A 262 3.82 -18.82 -2.73
CA ILE A 262 4.91 -18.57 -3.69
C ILE A 262 4.92 -17.15 -4.25
N TYR A 263 3.85 -16.37 -4.07
CA TYR A 263 3.74 -15.02 -4.60
C TYR A 263 4.58 -14.04 -3.75
N THR A 264 5.89 -14.20 -3.80
CA THR A 264 6.86 -13.39 -3.07
C THR A 264 7.84 -12.73 -4.03
N GLU A 265 8.46 -11.64 -3.59
CA GLU A 265 9.43 -10.92 -4.41
C GLU A 265 10.63 -11.79 -4.78
N THR A 266 11.17 -12.54 -3.81
CA THR A 266 12.29 -13.45 -4.02
C THR A 266 11.97 -14.50 -5.06
N PHE A 267 10.80 -15.14 -4.98
CA PHE A 267 10.43 -16.19 -5.91
C PHE A 267 10.17 -15.65 -7.32
N MET A 268 9.48 -14.49 -7.42
CA MET A 268 9.18 -13.88 -8.72
C MET A 268 10.42 -13.33 -9.41
N PHE A 269 11.21 -12.54 -8.71
CA PHE A 269 12.29 -11.77 -9.33
C PHE A 269 13.59 -12.55 -9.40
N SER A 270 14.05 -13.16 -8.33
CA SER A 270 15.34 -13.84 -8.32
C SER A 270 15.34 -15.16 -9.10
N THR A 271 14.19 -15.85 -9.16
CA THR A 271 14.11 -17.16 -9.81
C THR A 271 13.70 -17.08 -11.27
N TYR A 272 12.76 -16.20 -11.63
CA TYR A 272 12.16 -16.22 -12.98
C TYR A 272 12.35 -14.94 -13.78
N MET A 273 12.32 -13.77 -13.15
CA MET A 273 12.27 -12.49 -13.89
C MET A 273 13.62 -11.80 -14.04
N TRP A 274 14.58 -12.09 -13.16
CA TRP A 274 15.88 -11.44 -13.17
C TRP A 274 17.03 -12.32 -13.62
N ILE A 275 16.75 -13.47 -14.20
CA ILE A 275 17.79 -14.27 -14.85
C ILE A 275 18.37 -13.44 -16.01
N GLY A 276 19.63 -12.99 -15.84
CA GLY A 276 20.32 -12.12 -16.77
C GLY A 276 20.01 -10.62 -16.63
N GLY A 277 19.20 -10.21 -15.65
CA GLY A 277 18.83 -8.81 -15.37
C GLY A 277 17.33 -8.55 -15.38
N VAL A 278 16.94 -7.29 -15.09
CA VAL A 278 15.53 -6.89 -15.04
C VAL A 278 14.84 -7.15 -16.37
N GLY A 279 13.73 -7.89 -16.35
CA GLY A 279 12.95 -8.22 -17.54
C GLY A 279 13.41 -9.46 -18.31
N CYS A 280 14.15 -10.39 -17.68
CA CYS A 280 14.65 -11.62 -18.28
C CYS A 280 15.56 -11.36 -19.50
N THR A 281 16.53 -10.46 -19.35
CA THR A 281 17.43 -10.07 -20.45
C THR A 281 18.31 -11.20 -20.96
N LEU A 282 18.43 -12.32 -20.24
CA LEU A 282 19.13 -13.51 -20.71
C LEU A 282 18.57 -14.03 -22.05
N SER A 283 17.29 -13.85 -22.31
CA SER A 283 16.67 -14.25 -23.57
C SER A 283 17.00 -13.32 -24.75
N LEU A 284 17.67 -12.20 -24.50
CA LEU A 284 18.10 -11.23 -25.50
C LEU A 284 19.57 -11.43 -25.93
N CYS A 285 20.32 -12.28 -25.19
CA CYS A 285 21.67 -12.70 -25.51
C CYS A 285 21.68 -13.99 -26.30
#